data_abbe2f2aa51034eb612dd9a57c776e9f
#
_entry.id   abbe2f2aa51034eb612dd9a57c776e9f
#
_cell.length_a   1.000
_cell.length_b   1.000
_cell.length_c   1.000
_cell.angle_alpha   90.00
_cell.angle_beta   90.00
_cell.angle_gamma   90.00
#
_symmetry.space_group_name_H-M   'P 1'
#
loop_
_entity.id
_entity.type
_entity.pdbx_description
1 polymer ?
#
loop_
_entity_poly.entity_id
_entity_poly.type
_entity_poly.pdbx_seq_one_letter_code
_entity_poly.pdbx_strand_id
1 'polypeptide(L)'
;MELKKRLTKVISLHLIFLLFGCAYYSMAGSIPANISNVSIPLFVNDTPEFELSEKLTSEIVQQISIQNVIKITNDIDSDSVIDGSVVSDSDGPYAFNNNEQVSEYRFSLSVRVSWIDNEDDSKLFEKTFSAFGTYSIDNDPSSDGLDNDNDGVIDADDSDEFGDSRELAINVAINKIAVDIVNTVLSTW
;
A
#
# COMPACT_ATOMS: atom_id res chain seq x y z
N MET A 1 49.97 -27.91 -26.89
CA MET A 1 49.66 -26.46 -26.84
C MET A 1 48.28 -26.15 -27.44
N GLU A 2 47.87 -26.82 -28.48
CA GLU A 2 46.57 -26.69 -29.17
C GLU A 2 45.35 -27.04 -28.30
N LEU A 3 45.45 -28.12 -27.50
CA LEU A 3 44.31 -28.56 -26.65
C LEU A 3 43.93 -27.55 -25.58
N LYS A 4 44.92 -26.89 -24.95
CA LYS A 4 44.66 -25.80 -23.97
C LYS A 4 43.99 -24.60 -24.62
N LYS A 5 44.37 -24.22 -25.84
CA LYS A 5 43.76 -23.12 -26.59
C LYS A 5 42.31 -23.42 -27.00
N ARG A 6 41.98 -24.67 -27.31
CA ARG A 6 40.60 -25.07 -27.60
C ARG A 6 39.73 -25.07 -26.34
N LEU A 7 40.28 -25.56 -25.22
CA LEU A 7 39.58 -25.59 -23.94
C LEU A 7 39.26 -24.17 -23.44
N THR A 8 40.21 -23.23 -23.54
CA THR A 8 39.98 -21.84 -23.14
C THR A 8 38.95 -21.14 -24.03
N LYS A 9 38.88 -21.42 -25.33
CA LYS A 9 37.86 -20.89 -26.23
C LYS A 9 36.45 -21.41 -25.89
N VAL A 10 36.34 -22.69 -25.55
CA VAL A 10 35.06 -23.31 -25.16
C VAL A 10 34.58 -22.75 -23.83
N ILE A 11 35.46 -22.58 -22.84
CA ILE A 11 35.13 -21.96 -21.54
C ILE A 11 34.71 -20.50 -21.71
N SER A 12 35.45 -19.73 -22.54
CA SER A 12 35.09 -18.33 -22.81
C SER A 12 33.74 -18.20 -23.51
N LEU A 13 33.43 -19.11 -24.44
CA LEU A 13 32.12 -19.11 -25.12
C LEU A 13 30.96 -19.44 -24.17
N HIS A 14 31.15 -20.38 -23.23
CA HIS A 14 30.16 -20.71 -22.21
C HIS A 14 29.96 -19.57 -21.20
N LEU A 15 31.03 -18.85 -20.83
CA LEU A 15 30.98 -17.71 -19.94
C LEU A 15 30.17 -16.52 -20.55
N ILE A 16 30.32 -16.33 -21.87
CA ILE A 16 29.54 -15.31 -22.60
C ILE A 16 28.05 -15.68 -22.62
N PHE A 17 27.69 -16.96 -22.78
CA PHE A 17 26.30 -17.43 -22.78
C PHE A 17 25.60 -17.24 -21.40
N LEU A 18 26.39 -17.34 -20.31
CA LEU A 18 25.85 -17.09 -18.94
C LEU A 18 25.57 -15.62 -18.68
N LEU A 19 26.19 -14.70 -19.39
CA LEU A 19 25.92 -13.23 -19.20
C LEU A 19 24.67 -12.75 -19.92
N PHE A 20 24.11 -13.50 -20.87
CA PHE A 20 22.88 -13.17 -21.57
C PHE A 20 21.60 -13.58 -20.81
N GLY A 21 21.71 -14.38 -19.74
CA GLY A 21 20.56 -14.88 -18.97
C GLY A 21 19.86 -13.84 -18.09
N CYS A 22 20.51 -12.71 -17.78
CA CYS A 22 19.94 -11.70 -16.88
C CYS A 22 19.04 -10.65 -17.55
N ALA A 23 18.96 -10.63 -18.88
CA ALA A 23 18.23 -9.57 -19.60
C ALA A 23 16.71 -9.82 -19.71
N TYR A 24 16.22 -10.99 -19.30
CA TYR A 24 14.80 -11.36 -19.44
C TYR A 24 14.02 -11.42 -18.13
N TYR A 25 14.65 -11.15 -16.99
CA TYR A 25 13.91 -11.09 -15.73
C TYR A 25 13.46 -9.65 -15.45
N SER A 26 12.40 -9.22 -16.14
CA SER A 26 11.64 -8.02 -15.73
C SER A 26 10.77 -8.42 -14.54
N MET A 27 11.10 -7.95 -13.35
CA MET A 27 10.25 -8.01 -12.15
C MET A 27 9.18 -6.89 -12.16
N ALA A 28 8.86 -6.35 -13.31
CA ALA A 28 7.72 -5.47 -13.45
C ALA A 28 6.46 -6.35 -13.40
N GLY A 29 5.76 -6.36 -12.27
CA GLY A 29 4.35 -6.70 -12.25
C GLY A 29 3.71 -5.83 -13.35
N SER A 30 3.20 -6.43 -14.39
CA SER A 30 2.78 -5.66 -15.55
C SER A 30 1.29 -5.36 -15.41
N ILE A 31 0.96 -4.10 -15.17
CA ILE A 31 -0.38 -3.60 -15.47
C ILE A 31 -0.76 -4.08 -16.87
N PRO A 32 -1.99 -4.59 -17.11
CA PRO A 32 -2.43 -5.00 -18.43
C PRO A 32 -2.11 -3.92 -19.49
N ALA A 33 -1.61 -4.35 -20.66
CA ALA A 33 -1.07 -3.42 -21.66
C ALA A 33 -2.10 -2.46 -22.25
N ASN A 34 -3.39 -2.76 -22.10
CA ASN A 34 -4.52 -1.92 -22.50
C ASN A 34 -4.84 -0.83 -21.47
N ILE A 35 -4.33 -0.93 -20.23
CA ILE A 35 -4.61 0.02 -19.16
C ILE A 35 -3.46 1.02 -19.04
N SER A 36 -3.72 2.26 -19.43
CA SER A 36 -2.78 3.39 -19.34
C SER A 36 -3.17 4.39 -18.27
N ASN A 37 -4.45 4.39 -17.88
CA ASN A 37 -4.97 5.30 -16.87
C ASN A 37 -6.04 4.62 -16.01
N VAL A 38 -6.24 5.19 -14.81
CA VAL A 38 -7.18 4.69 -13.81
C VAL A 38 -7.97 5.84 -13.20
N SER A 39 -9.26 5.65 -13.00
CA SER A 39 -10.06 6.53 -12.15
C SER A 39 -10.24 5.92 -10.76
N ILE A 40 -10.27 6.78 -9.74
CA ILE A 40 -10.43 6.39 -8.35
C ILE A 40 -11.52 7.28 -7.76
N PRO A 41 -12.79 6.86 -7.88
CA PRO A 41 -13.89 7.60 -7.26
C PRO A 41 -13.78 7.56 -5.74
N LEU A 42 -14.47 8.50 -5.08
CA LEU A 42 -14.57 8.48 -3.63
C LEU A 42 -15.16 7.14 -3.17
N PHE A 43 -14.46 6.45 -2.29
CA PHE A 43 -14.90 5.18 -1.72
C PHE A 43 -16.19 5.38 -0.92
N VAL A 44 -17.06 4.37 -0.92
CA VAL A 44 -18.25 4.36 -0.09
C VAL A 44 -17.86 4.12 1.36
N ASN A 45 -18.53 4.80 2.31
CA ASN A 45 -18.33 4.57 3.73
C ASN A 45 -19.57 3.91 4.32
N ASP A 46 -19.47 2.64 4.70
CA ASP A 46 -20.54 1.87 5.33
C ASP A 46 -20.43 1.88 6.87
N THR A 47 -19.54 2.72 7.43
CA THR A 47 -19.26 2.82 8.87
C THR A 47 -19.75 4.14 9.47
N PRO A 48 -19.92 4.21 10.81
CA PRO A 48 -20.29 5.46 11.46
C PRO A 48 -19.13 6.46 11.61
N GLU A 49 -17.88 6.05 11.39
CA GLU A 49 -16.70 6.91 11.47
C GLU A 49 -16.60 7.77 10.22
N PHE A 50 -16.72 9.09 10.41
CA PHE A 50 -16.67 10.05 9.31
C PHE A 50 -15.24 10.16 8.75
N GLU A 51 -15.09 10.71 7.54
CA GLU A 51 -13.82 11.03 6.88
C GLU A 51 -12.97 9.81 6.43
N LEU A 52 -13.27 8.56 6.86
CA LEU A 52 -12.46 7.39 6.49
C LEU A 52 -12.37 7.21 4.98
N SER A 53 -13.47 7.37 4.26
CA SER A 53 -13.49 7.23 2.80
C SER A 53 -12.69 8.33 2.10
N GLU A 54 -12.76 9.55 2.58
CA GLU A 54 -12.02 10.68 2.01
C GLU A 54 -10.51 10.53 2.24
N LYS A 55 -10.12 10.25 3.49
CA LYS A 55 -8.72 10.01 3.85
C LYS A 55 -8.13 8.83 3.08
N LEU A 56 -8.85 7.71 3.05
CA LEU A 56 -8.40 6.50 2.34
C LEU A 56 -8.27 6.74 0.82
N THR A 57 -9.27 7.36 0.19
CA THR A 57 -9.22 7.64 -1.24
C THR A 57 -8.07 8.59 -1.57
N SER A 58 -7.87 9.62 -0.76
CA SER A 58 -6.75 10.55 -0.90
C SER A 58 -5.40 9.85 -0.78
N GLU A 59 -5.25 8.96 0.20
CA GLU A 59 -4.02 8.22 0.42
C GLU A 59 -3.71 7.25 -0.73
N ILE A 60 -4.73 6.53 -1.26
CA ILE A 60 -4.55 5.66 -2.44
C ILE A 60 -4.10 6.48 -3.66
N VAL A 61 -4.72 7.63 -3.89
CA VAL A 61 -4.33 8.56 -4.97
C VAL A 61 -2.89 9.04 -4.80
N GLN A 62 -2.50 9.39 -3.59
CA GLN A 62 -1.14 9.82 -3.27
C GLN A 62 -0.13 8.68 -3.53
N GLN A 63 -0.39 7.48 -3.02
CA GLN A 63 0.50 6.32 -3.18
C GLN A 63 0.68 5.93 -4.66
N ILE A 64 -0.38 5.91 -5.46
CA ILE A 64 -0.30 5.66 -6.91
C ILE A 64 0.49 6.77 -7.61
N SER A 65 0.30 8.03 -7.21
CA SER A 65 1.02 9.18 -7.79
C SER A 65 2.51 9.12 -7.51
N ILE A 66 2.90 8.69 -6.31
CA ILE A 66 4.32 8.50 -5.92
C ILE A 66 4.98 7.41 -6.79
N GLN A 67 4.29 6.31 -7.04
CA GLN A 67 4.80 5.21 -7.86
C GLN A 67 4.93 5.59 -9.35
N ASN A 68 4.12 6.53 -9.82
CA ASN A 68 4.13 7.06 -11.20
C ASN A 68 4.12 5.96 -12.29
N VAL A 69 3.41 4.86 -12.05
CA VAL A 69 3.34 3.70 -12.96
C VAL A 69 2.09 3.74 -13.81
N ILE A 70 0.99 4.32 -13.31
CA ILE A 70 -0.28 4.47 -13.99
C ILE A 70 -0.78 5.91 -13.82
N LYS A 71 -1.35 6.47 -14.85
CA LYS A 71 -1.88 7.85 -14.81
C LYS A 71 -3.25 7.87 -14.14
N ILE A 72 -3.42 8.71 -13.13
CA ILE A 72 -4.74 8.96 -12.53
C ILE A 72 -5.51 9.96 -13.38
N THR A 73 -6.78 9.69 -13.62
CA THR A 73 -7.71 10.56 -14.34
C THR A 73 -9.06 10.62 -13.63
N ASN A 74 -9.76 11.72 -13.81
CA ASN A 74 -11.17 11.86 -13.38
C ASN A 74 -12.14 11.69 -14.55
N ASP A 75 -11.63 11.29 -15.73
CA ASP A 75 -12.47 11.08 -16.90
C ASP A 75 -13.38 9.86 -16.73
N ILE A 76 -14.60 10.00 -17.22
CA ILE A 76 -15.60 8.92 -17.22
C ILE A 76 -15.19 7.79 -18.19
N ASP A 77 -14.33 8.11 -19.17
CA ASP A 77 -13.80 7.18 -20.17
C ASP A 77 -12.39 6.66 -19.78
N SER A 78 -12.10 6.52 -18.46
CA SER A 78 -10.84 5.92 -18.02
C SER A 78 -10.74 4.46 -18.48
N ASP A 79 -9.50 3.97 -18.72
CA ASP A 79 -9.26 2.58 -19.12
C ASP A 79 -9.66 1.59 -18.02
N SER A 80 -9.54 2.01 -16.76
CA SER A 80 -9.90 1.18 -15.61
C SER A 80 -10.39 2.02 -14.43
N VAL A 81 -11.06 1.37 -13.47
CA VAL A 81 -11.51 2.00 -12.23
C VAL A 81 -11.13 1.16 -11.02
N ILE A 82 -10.59 1.80 -9.99
CA ILE A 82 -10.43 1.24 -8.65
C ILE A 82 -11.52 1.83 -7.79
N ASP A 83 -12.52 1.04 -7.47
CA ASP A 83 -13.59 1.41 -6.57
C ASP A 83 -13.57 0.58 -5.28
N GLY A 84 -14.26 1.03 -4.27
CA GLY A 84 -14.33 0.27 -3.03
C GLY A 84 -15.25 0.86 -1.97
N SER A 85 -15.31 0.14 -0.87
CA SER A 85 -16.04 0.58 0.32
C SER A 85 -15.30 0.27 1.61
N VAL A 86 -15.36 1.19 2.56
CA VAL A 86 -15.01 0.94 3.96
C VAL A 86 -16.15 0.11 4.55
N VAL A 87 -15.88 -1.17 4.83
CA VAL A 87 -16.93 -2.13 5.22
C VAL A 87 -17.07 -2.26 6.72
N SER A 88 -16.01 -2.01 7.47
CA SER A 88 -16.05 -2.01 8.94
C SER A 88 -14.87 -1.28 9.54
N ASP A 89 -15.13 -0.64 10.66
CA ASP A 89 -14.15 -0.17 11.62
C ASP A 89 -14.44 -0.77 12.99
N SER A 90 -13.44 -0.84 13.84
CA SER A 90 -13.61 -1.23 15.24
C SER A 90 -12.51 -0.64 16.10
N ASP A 91 -12.87 -0.29 17.31
CA ASP A 91 -11.98 0.28 18.31
C ASP A 91 -12.12 -0.51 19.62
N GLY A 92 -11.01 -0.86 20.27
CA GLY A 92 -11.07 -1.63 21.49
C GLY A 92 -9.72 -1.86 22.19
N PRO A 93 -9.74 -2.37 23.45
CA PRO A 93 -8.55 -2.68 24.21
C PRO A 93 -7.63 -3.64 23.45
N TYR A 94 -6.33 -3.34 23.45
CA TYR A 94 -5.31 -4.16 22.77
C TYR A 94 -4.24 -4.71 23.74
N ALA A 95 -3.71 -3.88 24.62
CA ALA A 95 -2.73 -4.30 25.59
C ALA A 95 -3.12 -3.89 27.01
N PHE A 96 -2.57 -4.60 28.01
CA PHE A 96 -2.82 -4.35 29.42
C PHE A 96 -1.48 -4.25 30.17
N ASN A 97 -1.42 -3.36 31.14
CA ASN A 97 -0.29 -3.22 32.03
C ASN A 97 -0.29 -4.29 33.14
N ASN A 98 0.75 -4.28 33.99
CA ASN A 98 0.90 -5.23 35.10
C ASN A 98 -0.20 -5.14 36.17
N ASN A 99 -1.03 -4.09 36.14
CA ASN A 99 -2.16 -3.87 37.05
C ASN A 99 -3.50 -4.24 36.39
N GLU A 100 -3.48 -4.96 35.25
CA GLU A 100 -4.66 -5.33 34.46
C GLU A 100 -5.47 -4.14 33.93
N GLN A 101 -4.83 -2.96 33.83
CA GLN A 101 -5.44 -1.77 33.24
C GLN A 101 -5.06 -1.73 31.73
N VAL A 102 -5.96 -1.26 30.89
CA VAL A 102 -5.69 -1.07 29.45
C VAL A 102 -4.55 -0.07 29.31
N SER A 103 -3.47 -0.47 28.64
CA SER A 103 -2.34 0.40 28.30
C SER A 103 -2.37 0.87 26.85
N GLU A 104 -2.96 0.06 25.97
CA GLU A 104 -3.10 0.42 24.56
C GLU A 104 -4.47 0.03 24.01
N TYR A 105 -4.97 0.83 23.09
CA TYR A 105 -6.15 0.57 22.28
C TYR A 105 -5.73 0.28 20.84
N ARG A 106 -6.61 -0.34 20.07
CA ARG A 106 -6.40 -0.64 18.67
C ARG A 106 -7.61 -0.20 17.85
N PHE A 107 -7.36 0.65 16.87
CA PHE A 107 -8.28 0.93 15.80
C PHE A 107 -8.02 -0.03 14.64
N SER A 108 -9.03 -0.74 14.19
CA SER A 108 -8.94 -1.68 13.06
C SER A 108 -9.88 -1.24 11.95
N LEU A 109 -9.43 -1.36 10.71
CA LEU A 109 -10.15 -0.94 9.52
C LEU A 109 -10.18 -2.07 8.50
N SER A 110 -11.33 -2.27 7.84
CA SER A 110 -11.48 -3.22 6.72
C SER A 110 -12.13 -2.54 5.53
N VAL A 111 -11.53 -2.73 4.36
CA VAL A 111 -11.93 -2.10 3.10
C VAL A 111 -12.03 -3.15 2.01
N ARG A 112 -13.16 -3.18 1.30
CA ARG A 112 -13.33 -3.99 0.11
C ARG A 112 -12.99 -3.13 -1.11
N VAL A 113 -12.16 -3.67 -2.00
CA VAL A 113 -11.68 -2.98 -3.20
C VAL A 113 -11.86 -3.87 -4.41
N SER A 114 -12.34 -3.28 -5.50
CA SER A 114 -12.41 -3.89 -6.82
C SER A 114 -11.60 -3.04 -7.81
N TRP A 115 -10.78 -3.70 -8.64
CA TRP A 115 -10.19 -3.08 -9.80
C TRP A 115 -10.81 -3.67 -11.06
N ILE A 116 -11.38 -2.83 -11.90
CA ILE A 116 -12.20 -3.21 -13.05
C ILE A 116 -11.58 -2.62 -14.31
N ASP A 117 -11.44 -3.43 -15.33
CA ASP A 117 -11.13 -3.00 -16.70
C ASP A 117 -12.42 -2.51 -17.35
N ASN A 118 -12.43 -1.26 -17.83
CA ASN A 118 -13.63 -0.65 -18.42
C ASN A 118 -13.84 -1.04 -19.88
N GLU A 119 -12.87 -1.72 -20.54
CA GLU A 119 -13.02 -2.15 -21.92
C GLU A 119 -14.01 -3.33 -22.04
N ASP A 120 -13.93 -4.27 -21.11
CA ASP A 120 -14.74 -5.49 -21.11
C ASP A 120 -15.53 -5.76 -19.82
N ASP A 121 -15.57 -4.80 -18.90
CA ASP A 121 -16.18 -4.88 -17.57
C ASP A 121 -15.61 -6.04 -16.72
N SER A 122 -14.39 -6.49 -16.99
CA SER A 122 -13.78 -7.58 -16.25
C SER A 122 -13.17 -7.10 -14.93
N LYS A 123 -13.39 -7.88 -13.87
CA LYS A 123 -12.73 -7.63 -12.59
C LYS A 123 -11.30 -8.17 -12.63
N LEU A 124 -10.33 -7.28 -12.56
CA LEU A 124 -8.93 -7.63 -12.46
C LEU A 124 -8.63 -8.23 -11.07
N PHE A 125 -9.18 -7.64 -10.02
CA PHE A 125 -9.30 -8.27 -8.72
C PHE A 125 -10.49 -7.73 -7.91
N GLU A 126 -10.91 -8.49 -6.91
CA GLU A 126 -11.77 -8.05 -5.82
C GLU A 126 -11.24 -8.65 -4.51
N LYS A 127 -10.90 -7.81 -3.55
CA LYS A 127 -10.25 -8.23 -2.31
C LYS A 127 -10.65 -7.34 -1.14
N THR A 128 -10.67 -7.92 0.07
CA THR A 128 -10.78 -7.16 1.31
C THR A 128 -9.39 -7.00 1.91
N PHE A 129 -9.03 -5.76 2.21
CA PHE A 129 -7.81 -5.36 2.91
C PHE A 129 -8.17 -4.99 4.33
N SER A 130 -7.31 -5.34 5.28
CA SER A 130 -7.52 -4.98 6.68
C SER A 130 -6.20 -4.61 7.32
N ALA A 131 -6.20 -3.53 8.07
CA ALA A 131 -5.05 -3.08 8.84
C ALA A 131 -5.50 -2.48 10.18
N PHE A 132 -4.54 -2.18 11.03
CA PHE A 132 -4.79 -1.51 12.30
C PHE A 132 -3.64 -0.58 12.68
N GLY A 133 -3.98 0.42 13.49
CA GLY A 133 -3.05 1.21 14.27
C GLY A 133 -3.35 1.05 15.76
N THR A 134 -2.36 1.26 16.62
CA THR A 134 -2.52 1.25 18.06
C THR A 134 -2.28 2.64 18.64
N TYR A 135 -2.90 2.93 19.78
CA TYR A 135 -2.75 4.20 20.48
C TYR A 135 -2.89 4.04 22.00
N SER A 136 -2.28 4.94 22.73
CA SER A 136 -2.41 5.04 24.18
C SER A 136 -3.15 6.31 24.57
N ILE A 137 -3.99 6.23 25.60
CA ILE A 137 -4.69 7.43 26.15
C ILE A 137 -3.76 8.28 27.00
N ASP A 138 -2.75 7.65 27.60
CA ASP A 138 -1.88 8.30 28.60
C ASP A 138 -0.60 8.90 27.98
N ASN A 139 -0.28 8.59 26.75
CA ASN A 139 0.91 9.10 26.05
C ASN A 139 0.50 10.12 25.00
N ASP A 140 1.19 11.24 25.02
CA ASP A 140 1.14 12.22 23.94
C ASP A 140 2.13 11.80 22.85
N PRO A 141 1.67 11.40 21.66
CA PRO A 141 2.56 10.95 20.58
C PRO A 141 3.57 12.01 20.15
N SER A 142 3.25 13.28 20.35
CA SER A 142 4.13 14.40 19.98
C SER A 142 5.31 14.62 20.95
N SER A 143 5.48 13.73 21.94
CA SER A 143 6.51 13.90 22.99
C SER A 143 7.01 12.60 23.59
N ASP A 144 6.68 11.46 23.01
CA ASP A 144 7.09 10.16 23.58
C ASP A 144 8.44 9.63 23.05
N GLY A 145 9.06 10.29 22.08
CA GLY A 145 10.36 9.95 21.50
C GLY A 145 10.33 8.79 20.53
N LEU A 146 9.15 8.44 20.01
CA LEU A 146 8.94 7.35 19.07
C LEU A 146 8.49 7.90 17.71
N ASP A 147 8.87 7.23 16.65
CA ASP A 147 8.32 7.37 15.31
C ASP A 147 7.04 6.53 15.23
N ASN A 148 5.88 7.16 15.46
CA ASN A 148 4.61 6.46 15.66
C ASN A 148 3.99 5.97 14.35
N ASP A 149 4.29 6.61 13.21
CA ASP A 149 3.78 6.24 11.89
C ASP A 149 4.82 5.52 11.01
N ASN A 150 6.10 5.44 11.48
CA ASN A 150 7.24 4.82 10.79
C ASN A 150 7.67 5.54 9.50
N ASP A 151 7.57 6.86 9.45
CA ASP A 151 8.06 7.67 8.33
C ASP A 151 9.55 8.04 8.44
N GLY A 152 10.15 7.86 9.62
CA GLY A 152 11.57 8.12 9.91
C GLY A 152 11.82 9.46 10.59
N VAL A 153 10.80 10.19 10.98
CA VAL A 153 10.83 11.44 11.76
C VAL A 153 10.27 11.16 13.16
N ILE A 154 10.62 11.93 14.14
CA ILE A 154 10.15 11.75 15.54
C ILE A 154 9.71 13.07 16.15
N ASP A 155 8.65 13.04 16.99
CA ASP A 155 8.19 14.13 17.87
C ASP A 155 8.06 15.50 17.20
N ALA A 156 8.71 16.49 17.77
CA ALA A 156 8.58 17.89 17.41
C ALA A 156 9.04 18.25 15.98
N ASP A 157 9.79 17.37 15.34
CA ASP A 157 10.21 17.53 13.93
C ASP A 157 9.21 16.88 12.97
N ASP A 158 8.24 16.13 13.50
CA ASP A 158 7.17 15.50 12.76
C ASP A 158 5.84 16.26 12.92
N SER A 159 5.40 16.89 11.83
CA SER A 159 4.16 17.67 11.83
C SER A 159 2.89 16.78 11.82
N ASP A 160 3.04 15.50 11.50
CA ASP A 160 1.93 14.56 11.37
C ASP A 160 1.66 13.83 12.68
N GLU A 161 2.60 13.89 13.64
CA GLU A 161 2.43 13.36 15.00
C GLU A 161 1.72 14.33 15.98
N PHE A 162 1.36 15.53 15.54
CA PHE A 162 0.55 16.46 16.32
C PHE A 162 -0.94 16.11 16.20
N GLY A 163 -1.57 15.71 17.31
CA GLY A 163 -2.99 15.48 17.32
C GLY A 163 -3.48 14.43 18.31
N ASP A 164 -4.68 13.96 18.10
CA ASP A 164 -5.27 12.88 18.91
C ASP A 164 -4.56 11.56 18.54
N SER A 165 -4.02 10.87 19.53
CA SER A 165 -3.34 9.57 19.39
C SER A 165 -4.20 8.53 18.65
N ARG A 166 -5.53 8.59 18.80
CA ARG A 166 -6.46 7.76 18.05
C ARG A 166 -6.48 8.11 16.56
N GLU A 167 -6.40 9.40 16.23
CA GLU A 167 -6.34 9.85 14.83
C GLU A 167 -5.07 9.38 14.13
N LEU A 168 -3.94 9.42 14.81
CA LEU A 168 -2.69 8.82 14.29
C LEU A 168 -2.86 7.32 14.02
N ALA A 169 -3.48 6.57 14.94
CA ALA A 169 -3.75 5.15 14.72
C ALA A 169 -4.66 4.89 13.50
N ILE A 170 -5.64 5.78 13.26
CA ILE A 170 -6.49 5.76 12.05
C ILE A 170 -5.63 5.98 10.80
N ASN A 171 -4.77 7.01 10.81
CA ASN A 171 -3.91 7.33 9.67
C ASN A 171 -2.92 6.19 9.37
N VAL A 172 -2.33 5.57 10.39
CA VAL A 172 -1.49 4.37 10.25
C VAL A 172 -2.25 3.21 9.60
N ALA A 173 -3.49 2.94 10.02
CA ALA A 173 -4.32 1.89 9.42
C ALA A 173 -4.65 2.20 7.95
N ILE A 174 -5.00 3.43 7.63
CA ILE A 174 -5.32 3.91 6.29
C ILE A 174 -4.09 3.79 5.37
N ASN A 175 -2.93 4.28 5.81
CA ASN A 175 -1.68 4.21 5.04
C ASN A 175 -1.31 2.77 4.71
N LYS A 176 -1.34 1.86 5.69
CA LYS A 176 -1.09 0.43 5.46
C LYS A 176 -2.02 -0.18 4.43
N ILE A 177 -3.32 0.11 4.50
CA ILE A 177 -4.31 -0.37 3.52
C ILE A 177 -4.03 0.21 2.13
N ALA A 178 -3.77 1.51 2.02
CA ALA A 178 -3.47 2.16 0.75
C ALA A 178 -2.22 1.56 0.08
N VAL A 179 -1.15 1.37 0.84
CA VAL A 179 0.08 0.70 0.37
C VAL A 179 -0.21 -0.73 -0.11
N ASP A 180 -0.99 -1.51 0.64
CA ASP A 180 -1.33 -2.89 0.27
C ASP A 180 -2.20 -2.95 -0.98
N ILE A 181 -3.15 -2.02 -1.16
CA ILE A 181 -3.96 -1.88 -2.37
C ILE A 181 -3.05 -1.60 -3.56
N VAL A 182 -2.20 -0.58 -3.47
CA VAL A 182 -1.31 -0.17 -4.56
C VAL A 182 -0.32 -1.28 -4.91
N ASN A 183 0.27 -1.95 -3.92
CA ASN A 183 1.12 -3.11 -4.15
C ASN A 183 0.37 -4.24 -4.87
N THR A 184 -0.91 -4.47 -4.54
CA THR A 184 -1.74 -5.46 -5.22
C THR A 184 -1.98 -5.05 -6.68
N VAL A 185 -2.35 -3.80 -6.95
CA VAL A 185 -2.49 -3.24 -8.32
C VAL A 185 -1.23 -3.44 -9.14
N LEU A 186 -0.05 -3.22 -8.54
CA LEU A 186 1.23 -3.28 -9.25
C LEU A 186 1.81 -4.70 -9.39
N SER A 187 1.36 -5.69 -8.62
CA SER A 187 1.99 -7.02 -8.52
C SER A 187 1.10 -8.20 -8.95
N THR A 188 -0.11 -7.97 -9.36
CA THR A 188 -1.10 -9.05 -9.56
C THR A 188 -0.98 -9.79 -10.90
N TRP A 189 0.00 -9.48 -11.75
CA TRP A 189 0.18 -9.99 -13.13
C TRP A 189 1.49 -10.74 -13.35
#